data_7bfe1fa8c7d4413277dcce155abbae19
#
_entry.id   7bfe1fa8c7d4413277dcce155abbae19
#
_cell.length_a   1.000
_cell.length_b   1.000
_cell.length_c   1.000
_cell.angle_alpha   90.00
_cell.angle_beta   90.00
_cell.angle_gamma   90.00
#
_symmetry.space_group_name_H-M   'P 1'
#
loop_
_entity.id
_entity.type
_entity.pdbx_description
1 polymer ?
#
loop_
_entity_poly.entity_id
_entity_poly.type
_entity_poly.pdbx_seq_one_letter_code
_entity_poly.pdbx_strand_id
1 'polypeptide(L)'
;HKNSKIKLMQAAFQLLVLSDNSNEKTHYTYYGRKKLKVLLSEINNSIKRWYRKKYIDQNFLQEIIDDKPFIFLPLQQEPERSLLLSAPDYKNQIETVEYVSKCLPENFLLFVKEHPTQGSGRDWREISQYKALQNNPKVRLIHPSVPADEIIKKSKLVISVSGTIALESAFLNTPSITIADNDYTLIPSISRLNSKNELQGLIENSLEKKVEPSSLGKYLDILEENSFIFDYLEFQVSYFNHFYFSGNLVDVEISESHMKEFLIKNQNLKNLAQEFKKRMIKN
;
A
#
# COMPACT_ATOMS: atom_id res chain seq x y z
N HIS A 1 2.24 10.96 -8.90
CA HIS A 1 1.41 11.85 -9.72
C HIS A 1 1.57 13.29 -9.25
N LYS A 2 2.29 14.14 -10.02
CA LYS A 2 2.17 15.58 -9.87
C LYS A 2 0.78 15.97 -10.40
N ASN A 3 -0.16 16.23 -9.50
CA ASN A 3 -1.46 16.77 -9.90
C ASN A 3 -1.24 18.09 -10.62
N SER A 4 -1.42 18.10 -11.92
CA SER A 4 -1.37 19.34 -12.69
C SER A 4 -2.47 20.27 -12.17
N LYS A 5 -2.11 21.50 -11.77
CA LYS A 5 -3.08 22.53 -11.34
C LYS A 5 -4.19 22.72 -12.37
N ILE A 6 -3.85 22.59 -13.65
CA ILE A 6 -4.81 22.67 -14.77
C ILE A 6 -5.84 21.55 -14.69
N LYS A 7 -5.40 20.30 -14.48
CA LYS A 7 -6.32 19.17 -14.37
C LYS A 7 -7.21 19.27 -13.13
N LEU A 8 -6.70 19.79 -12.02
CA LEU A 8 -7.50 20.07 -10.84
C LEU A 8 -8.58 21.13 -11.11
N MET A 9 -8.24 22.20 -11.84
CA MET A 9 -9.21 23.23 -12.26
C MET A 9 -10.25 22.65 -13.23
N GLN A 10 -9.84 21.81 -14.18
CA GLN A 10 -10.75 21.12 -15.09
C GLN A 10 -11.72 20.20 -14.32
N ALA A 11 -11.21 19.43 -13.36
CA ALA A 11 -12.03 18.58 -12.50
C ALA A 11 -13.06 19.38 -11.67
N ALA A 12 -12.62 20.52 -11.09
CA ALA A 12 -13.52 21.41 -10.36
C ALA A 12 -14.60 22.01 -11.27
N PHE A 13 -14.23 22.43 -12.48
CA PHE A 13 -15.17 22.92 -13.48
C PHE A 13 -16.17 21.85 -13.90
N GLN A 14 -15.70 20.64 -14.19
CA GLN A 14 -16.54 19.48 -14.52
C GLN A 14 -17.56 19.21 -13.39
N LEU A 15 -17.07 19.16 -12.14
CA LEU A 15 -17.96 18.93 -10.98
C LEU A 15 -19.02 20.02 -10.83
N LEU A 16 -18.64 21.30 -10.96
CA LEU A 16 -19.53 22.43 -10.69
C LEU A 16 -20.54 22.69 -11.80
N VAL A 17 -20.08 22.57 -13.06
CA VAL A 17 -20.82 23.07 -14.22
C VAL A 17 -21.42 21.94 -15.04
N LEU A 18 -20.65 20.89 -15.33
CA LEU A 18 -21.02 19.88 -16.30
C LEU A 18 -21.64 18.61 -15.67
N SER A 19 -21.37 18.33 -14.38
CA SER A 19 -21.97 17.14 -13.77
C SER A 19 -23.45 17.34 -13.54
N ASP A 20 -24.24 16.37 -13.96
CA ASP A 20 -25.68 16.35 -13.71
C ASP A 20 -25.95 16.20 -12.20
N ASN A 21 -27.03 16.87 -11.73
CA ASN A 21 -27.50 16.75 -10.34
C ASN A 21 -28.34 15.49 -10.09
N SER A 22 -28.56 14.66 -11.11
CA SER A 22 -29.31 13.41 -10.95
C SER A 22 -28.48 12.46 -10.06
N ASN A 23 -28.95 12.29 -8.82
CA ASN A 23 -28.29 11.48 -7.78
C ASN A 23 -28.08 10.01 -8.15
N GLU A 24 -28.68 9.54 -9.22
CA GLU A 24 -28.68 8.13 -9.62
C GLU A 24 -27.41 7.69 -10.38
N LYS A 25 -26.61 8.65 -10.84
CA LYS A 25 -25.46 8.37 -11.74
C LYS A 25 -24.10 8.80 -11.20
N THR A 26 -24.07 9.33 -9.98
CA THR A 26 -22.80 9.81 -9.40
C THR A 26 -22.03 8.69 -8.73
N HIS A 27 -20.70 8.82 -8.71
CA HIS A 27 -19.83 7.90 -7.99
C HIS A 27 -20.19 7.88 -6.49
N TYR A 28 -20.16 6.71 -5.86
CA TYR A 28 -20.56 6.51 -4.47
C TYR A 28 -19.93 7.49 -3.47
N THR A 29 -18.74 8.01 -3.76
CA THR A 29 -18.03 9.00 -2.93
C THR A 29 -18.78 10.33 -2.84
N TYR A 30 -19.50 10.71 -3.89
CA TYR A 30 -20.22 12.00 -3.99
C TYR A 30 -21.74 11.84 -3.92
N TYR A 31 -22.22 10.61 -3.91
CA TYR A 31 -23.65 10.30 -3.92
C TYR A 31 -24.42 11.06 -2.84
N GLY A 32 -25.48 11.76 -3.22
CA GLY A 32 -26.33 12.53 -2.30
C GLY A 32 -25.67 13.76 -1.67
N ARG A 33 -24.43 14.12 -2.04
CA ARG A 33 -23.72 15.27 -1.48
C ARG A 33 -23.86 16.51 -2.35
N LYS A 34 -24.16 17.67 -1.72
CA LYS A 34 -24.14 18.96 -2.40
C LYS A 34 -22.72 19.30 -2.84
N LYS A 35 -22.54 19.72 -4.10
CA LYS A 35 -21.25 20.04 -4.73
C LYS A 35 -20.38 21.00 -3.89
N LEU A 36 -20.97 22.08 -3.35
CA LEU A 36 -20.28 22.99 -2.44
C LEU A 36 -19.76 22.29 -1.18
N LYS A 37 -20.53 21.37 -0.61
CA LYS A 37 -20.11 20.61 0.57
C LYS A 37 -18.92 19.71 0.26
N VAL A 38 -18.88 19.11 -0.94
CA VAL A 38 -17.75 18.31 -1.41
C VAL A 38 -16.50 19.18 -1.51
N LEU A 39 -16.58 20.33 -2.18
CA LEU A 39 -15.44 21.24 -2.32
C LEU A 39 -14.91 21.77 -0.98
N LEU A 40 -15.79 22.18 -0.08
CA LEU A 40 -15.40 22.62 1.27
C LEU A 40 -14.75 21.47 2.08
N SER A 41 -15.26 20.26 1.92
CA SER A 41 -14.66 19.06 2.52
C SER A 41 -13.24 18.83 1.99
N GLU A 42 -13.02 18.95 0.68
CA GLU A 42 -11.69 18.77 0.08
C GLU A 42 -10.69 19.85 0.52
N ILE A 43 -11.13 21.09 0.67
CA ILE A 43 -10.27 22.16 1.22
C ILE A 43 -9.89 21.83 2.66
N ASN A 44 -10.86 21.44 3.50
CA ASN A 44 -10.60 21.06 4.89
C ASN A 44 -9.65 19.86 4.99
N ASN A 45 -9.86 18.83 4.15
CA ASN A 45 -8.98 17.67 4.08
C ASN A 45 -7.57 18.05 3.64
N SER A 46 -7.43 19.01 2.74
CA SER A 46 -6.12 19.52 2.31
C SER A 46 -5.36 20.22 3.45
N ILE A 47 -6.06 21.00 4.27
CA ILE A 47 -5.49 21.65 5.46
C ILE A 47 -5.06 20.59 6.49
N LYS A 48 -5.92 19.60 6.75
CA LYS A 48 -5.60 18.48 7.66
C LYS A 48 -4.37 17.70 7.18
N ARG A 49 -4.30 17.37 5.88
CA ARG A 49 -3.14 16.70 5.27
C ARG A 49 -1.86 17.48 5.45
N TRP A 50 -1.90 18.79 5.21
CA TRP A 50 -0.74 19.66 5.41
C TRP A 50 -0.27 19.66 6.86
N TYR A 51 -1.19 19.81 7.83
CA TYR A 51 -0.88 19.83 9.25
C TYR A 51 -0.30 18.49 9.72
N ARG A 52 -0.91 17.37 9.32
CA ARG A 52 -0.44 16.02 9.63
C ARG A 52 0.93 15.74 9.01
N LYS A 53 1.13 16.15 7.76
CA LYS A 53 2.44 16.06 7.09
C LYS A 53 3.50 16.82 7.86
N LYS A 54 3.24 18.05 8.26
CA LYS A 54 4.18 18.85 9.07
C LYS A 54 4.57 18.14 10.36
N TYR A 55 3.61 17.50 11.04
CA TYR A 55 3.88 16.70 12.23
C TYR A 55 4.84 15.53 11.92
N ILE A 56 4.60 14.79 10.85
CA ILE A 56 5.46 13.69 10.39
C ILE A 56 6.87 14.20 10.09
N ASP A 57 6.99 15.26 9.30
CA ASP A 57 8.27 15.85 8.92
C ASP A 57 9.12 16.28 10.12
N GLN A 58 8.49 16.66 11.22
CA GLN A 58 9.16 17.14 12.45
C GLN A 58 9.45 16.06 13.50
N ASN A 59 8.69 14.96 13.49
CA ASN A 59 8.70 14.01 14.62
C ASN A 59 9.13 12.59 14.23
N PHE A 60 9.28 12.30 12.94
CA PHE A 60 9.69 10.96 12.48
C PHE A 60 11.18 10.97 12.14
N LEU A 61 11.84 9.84 12.35
CA LEU A 61 13.26 9.67 12.05
C LEU A 61 13.51 9.75 10.54
N GLN A 62 14.40 10.63 10.13
CA GLN A 62 14.84 10.80 8.75
C GLN A 62 15.95 9.81 8.36
N GLU A 63 16.60 9.21 9.36
CA GLU A 63 17.73 8.29 9.20
C GLU A 63 17.65 7.18 10.24
N ILE A 64 18.29 6.06 9.97
CA ILE A 64 18.42 4.92 10.89
C ILE A 64 19.68 5.13 11.73
N ILE A 65 19.52 5.63 12.94
CA ILE A 65 20.61 6.07 13.83
C ILE A 65 20.79 5.13 15.04
N ASP A 66 19.92 4.12 15.22
CA ASP A 66 19.93 3.30 16.44
C ASP A 66 20.95 2.16 16.32
N ASP A 67 21.76 1.95 17.37
CA ASP A 67 22.76 0.87 17.45
C ASP A 67 22.14 -0.49 17.85
N LYS A 68 20.88 -0.49 18.26
CA LYS A 68 20.18 -1.73 18.65
C LYS A 68 19.67 -2.49 17.43
N PRO A 69 19.66 -3.84 17.50
CA PRO A 69 18.99 -4.62 16.48
C PRO A 69 17.50 -4.29 16.42
N PHE A 70 16.95 -4.30 15.22
CA PHE A 70 15.55 -3.95 15.04
C PHE A 70 14.83 -4.86 14.05
N ILE A 71 13.51 -4.91 14.23
CA ILE A 71 12.56 -5.52 13.31
C ILE A 71 11.83 -4.40 12.58
N PHE A 72 11.64 -4.55 11.28
CA PHE A 72 10.94 -3.56 10.45
C PHE A 72 9.49 -3.99 10.19
N LEU A 73 8.55 -3.09 10.49
CA LEU A 73 7.12 -3.26 10.24
C LEU A 73 6.60 -2.06 9.41
N PRO A 74 6.47 -2.19 8.10
CA PRO A 74 5.81 -1.18 7.28
C PRO A 74 4.29 -1.24 7.47
N LEU A 75 3.67 -0.07 7.66
CA LEU A 75 2.23 0.05 7.69
C LEU A 75 1.67 -0.07 6.27
N GLN A 76 0.52 -0.69 6.15
CA GLN A 76 -0.25 -0.76 4.92
C GLN A 76 -1.02 0.53 4.69
N GLN A 77 -1.37 0.81 3.45
CA GLN A 77 -2.29 1.88 3.13
C GLN A 77 -3.69 1.57 3.70
N GLU A 78 -4.33 2.53 4.36
CA GLU A 78 -5.68 2.36 4.91
C GLU A 78 -6.68 3.36 4.31
N PRO A 79 -7.89 2.89 3.98
CA PRO A 79 -8.34 1.51 3.93
C PRO A 79 -7.83 0.79 2.68
N GLU A 80 -7.44 -0.47 2.81
CA GLU A 80 -6.99 -1.30 1.71
C GLU A 80 -7.73 -2.65 1.70
N ARG A 81 -8.07 -3.12 0.49
CA ARG A 81 -8.81 -4.37 0.30
C ARG A 81 -8.04 -5.57 0.82
N SER A 82 -6.75 -5.65 0.53
CA SER A 82 -5.88 -6.73 0.99
C SER A 82 -5.89 -6.86 2.51
N LEU A 83 -5.79 -5.74 3.23
CA LEU A 83 -5.87 -5.72 4.68
C LEU A 83 -7.24 -6.18 5.21
N LEU A 84 -8.33 -5.71 4.58
CA LEU A 84 -9.69 -5.98 5.03
C LEU A 84 -10.14 -7.42 4.75
N LEU A 85 -9.66 -8.05 3.68
CA LEU A 85 -10.08 -9.39 3.25
C LEU A 85 -9.08 -10.47 3.67
N SER A 86 -7.79 -10.23 3.54
CA SER A 86 -6.76 -11.25 3.79
C SER A 86 -6.28 -11.28 5.24
N ALA A 87 -6.45 -10.19 5.99
CA ALA A 87 -6.04 -10.09 7.38
C ALA A 87 -6.99 -9.22 8.22
N PRO A 88 -8.31 -9.54 8.30
CA PRO A 88 -9.32 -8.70 8.94
C PRO A 88 -9.07 -8.44 10.43
N ASP A 89 -8.43 -9.37 11.13
CA ASP A 89 -8.07 -9.23 12.54
C ASP A 89 -6.94 -8.23 12.81
N TYR A 90 -6.24 -7.81 11.74
CA TYR A 90 -5.12 -6.86 11.77
C TYR A 90 -5.44 -5.55 11.07
N LYS A 91 -6.74 -5.28 10.80
CA LYS A 91 -7.22 -4.03 10.18
C LYS A 91 -6.85 -2.78 10.98
N ASN A 92 -6.78 -2.87 12.31
CA ASN A 92 -6.25 -1.80 13.16
C ASN A 92 -4.73 -1.98 13.28
N GLN A 93 -3.99 -1.30 12.41
CA GLN A 93 -2.54 -1.46 12.37
C GLN A 93 -1.84 -0.84 13.58
N ILE A 94 -2.44 0.12 14.27
CA ILE A 94 -1.90 0.67 15.52
C ILE A 94 -1.87 -0.40 16.60
N GLU A 95 -2.99 -1.11 16.79
CA GLU A 95 -3.05 -2.26 17.71
C GLU A 95 -2.10 -3.38 17.28
N THR A 96 -1.93 -3.58 15.97
CA THR A 96 -0.97 -4.55 15.43
C THR A 96 0.46 -4.19 15.82
N VAL A 97 0.86 -2.92 15.67
CA VAL A 97 2.18 -2.45 16.09
C VAL A 97 2.38 -2.64 17.59
N GLU A 98 1.40 -2.27 18.40
CA GLU A 98 1.45 -2.46 19.85
C GLU A 98 1.59 -3.95 20.22
N TYR A 99 0.85 -4.81 19.54
CA TYR A 99 0.93 -6.24 19.77
C TYR A 99 2.31 -6.80 19.38
N VAL A 100 2.80 -6.50 18.17
CA VAL A 100 4.12 -6.93 17.71
C VAL A 100 5.22 -6.43 18.67
N SER A 101 5.14 -5.19 19.15
CA SER A 101 6.14 -4.62 20.05
C SER A 101 6.27 -5.37 21.38
N LYS A 102 5.18 -6.00 21.86
CA LYS A 102 5.18 -6.83 23.08
C LYS A 102 5.83 -8.19 22.84
N CYS A 103 5.80 -8.69 21.61
CA CYS A 103 6.38 -9.98 21.22
C CYS A 103 7.87 -9.90 20.86
N LEU A 104 8.47 -8.70 20.86
CA LEU A 104 9.88 -8.53 20.51
C LEU A 104 10.81 -9.06 21.61
N PRO A 105 11.96 -9.64 21.23
CA PRO A 105 13.03 -9.90 22.18
C PRO A 105 13.44 -8.60 22.93
N GLU A 106 13.99 -8.75 24.12
CA GLU A 106 14.21 -7.62 25.05
C GLU A 106 15.07 -6.49 24.44
N ASN A 107 16.09 -6.86 23.69
CA ASN A 107 17.07 -5.91 23.12
C ASN A 107 16.66 -5.36 21.76
N PHE A 108 15.49 -5.75 21.20
CA PHE A 108 15.07 -5.33 19.88
C PHE A 108 14.17 -4.10 19.92
N LEU A 109 14.28 -3.30 18.86
CA LEU A 109 13.36 -2.21 18.55
C LEU A 109 12.43 -2.59 17.39
N LEU A 110 11.30 -1.92 17.30
CA LEU A 110 10.36 -2.01 16.18
C LEU A 110 10.40 -0.72 15.38
N PHE A 111 10.95 -0.78 14.19
CA PHE A 111 10.94 0.34 13.26
C PHE A 111 9.67 0.27 12.43
N VAL A 112 8.85 1.30 12.54
CA VAL A 112 7.55 1.39 11.88
C VAL A 112 7.57 2.53 10.89
N LYS A 113 7.22 2.24 9.64
CA LYS A 113 7.18 3.23 8.57
C LYS A 113 5.78 3.35 8.00
N GLU A 114 5.29 4.58 7.85
CA GLU A 114 4.01 4.84 7.19
C GLU A 114 4.12 4.60 5.69
N HIS A 115 3.04 4.11 5.08
CA HIS A 115 3.00 3.88 3.64
C HIS A 115 3.14 5.21 2.87
N PRO A 116 4.06 5.32 1.89
CA PRO A 116 4.31 6.60 1.19
C PRO A 116 3.07 7.19 0.50
N THR A 117 2.17 6.34 0.00
CA THR A 117 0.95 6.77 -0.68
C THR A 117 -0.21 7.08 0.27
N GLN A 118 -0.06 6.83 1.57
CA GLN A 118 -1.10 7.16 2.55
C GLN A 118 -1.47 8.65 2.47
N GLY A 119 -0.48 9.53 2.44
CA GLY A 119 -0.72 10.97 2.37
C GLY A 119 -1.16 11.50 1.01
N SER A 120 -0.93 10.77 -0.08
CA SER A 120 -1.28 11.21 -1.45
C SER A 120 -2.59 10.60 -1.96
N GLY A 121 -2.89 9.37 -1.59
CA GLY A 121 -4.08 8.63 -2.06
C GLY A 121 -5.17 8.49 -1.00
N ARG A 122 -4.79 8.61 0.25
CA ARG A 122 -5.67 8.61 1.43
C ARG A 122 -5.30 9.80 2.30
N ASP A 123 -5.86 9.90 3.49
CA ASP A 123 -5.40 10.88 4.47
C ASP A 123 -4.35 10.26 5.39
N TRP A 124 -3.34 11.07 5.79
CA TRP A 124 -2.46 10.66 6.88
C TRP A 124 -3.28 10.27 8.12
N ARG A 125 -2.80 9.29 8.87
CA ARG A 125 -3.43 8.91 10.14
C ARG A 125 -3.53 10.10 11.08
N GLU A 126 -4.39 10.00 12.08
CA GLU A 126 -4.51 11.04 13.09
C GLU A 126 -3.23 11.15 13.92
N ILE A 127 -2.86 12.38 14.29
CA ILE A 127 -1.65 12.64 15.10
C ILE A 127 -1.71 11.91 16.44
N SER A 128 -2.90 11.76 17.02
CA SER A 128 -3.12 10.96 18.24
C SER A 128 -2.61 9.52 18.11
N GLN A 129 -2.82 8.90 16.95
CA GLN A 129 -2.35 7.54 16.66
C GLN A 129 -0.82 7.48 16.59
N TYR A 130 -0.18 8.43 15.92
CA TYR A 130 1.28 8.50 15.89
C TYR A 130 1.87 8.75 17.28
N LYS A 131 1.26 9.64 18.08
CA LYS A 131 1.69 9.88 19.46
C LYS A 131 1.56 8.63 20.33
N ALA A 132 0.48 7.85 20.16
CA ALA A 132 0.32 6.59 20.89
C ALA A 132 1.49 5.63 20.59
N LEU A 133 1.86 5.50 19.31
CA LEU A 133 3.02 4.68 18.93
C LEU A 133 4.35 5.21 19.48
N GLN A 134 4.55 6.53 19.48
CA GLN A 134 5.78 7.16 20.00
C GLN A 134 5.94 7.01 21.50
N ASN A 135 4.85 6.88 22.26
CA ASN A 135 4.88 6.61 23.68
C ASN A 135 5.40 5.20 24.02
N ASN A 136 5.45 4.29 23.05
CA ASN A 136 6.01 2.96 23.24
C ASN A 136 7.54 3.01 23.11
N PRO A 137 8.32 2.72 24.17
CA PRO A 137 9.78 2.85 24.16
C PRO A 137 10.48 1.93 23.15
N LYS A 138 9.84 0.83 22.74
CA LYS A 138 10.36 -0.09 21.73
C LYS A 138 10.07 0.38 20.29
N VAL A 139 9.17 1.34 20.06
CA VAL A 139 8.76 1.76 18.71
C VAL A 139 9.57 2.97 18.25
N ARG A 140 9.96 2.96 16.97
CA ARG A 140 10.58 4.08 16.27
C ARG A 140 9.82 4.34 14.97
N LEU A 141 9.26 5.53 14.83
CA LEU A 141 8.56 5.94 13.61
C LEU A 141 9.56 6.49 12.60
N ILE A 142 9.61 5.87 11.42
CA ILE A 142 10.49 6.25 10.32
C ILE A 142 9.71 7.11 9.32
N HIS A 143 10.35 8.18 8.87
CA HIS A 143 9.76 9.07 7.88
C HIS A 143 9.45 8.35 6.55
N PRO A 144 8.29 8.59 5.91
CA PRO A 144 7.90 7.92 4.67
C PRO A 144 8.89 8.08 3.51
N SER A 145 9.72 9.13 3.53
CA SER A 145 10.73 9.36 2.47
C SER A 145 11.96 8.47 2.56
N VAL A 146 12.23 7.84 3.71
CA VAL A 146 13.37 6.93 3.83
C VAL A 146 13.12 5.71 2.94
N PRO A 147 14.03 5.33 2.05
CA PRO A 147 13.86 4.17 1.18
C PRO A 147 13.65 2.88 1.99
N ALA A 148 12.70 2.05 1.58
CA ALA A 148 12.39 0.83 2.31
C ALA A 148 13.54 -0.19 2.25
N ASP A 149 14.23 -0.26 1.13
CA ASP A 149 15.37 -1.16 0.94
C ASP A 149 16.54 -0.86 1.89
N GLU A 150 16.78 0.41 2.23
CA GLU A 150 17.78 0.80 3.22
C GLU A 150 17.41 0.30 4.63
N ILE A 151 16.11 0.36 4.97
CA ILE A 151 15.61 -0.12 6.26
C ILE A 151 15.71 -1.65 6.31
N ILE A 152 15.28 -2.34 5.25
CA ILE A 152 15.32 -3.79 5.15
C ILE A 152 16.74 -4.32 5.32
N LYS A 153 17.72 -3.77 4.59
CA LYS A 153 19.12 -4.18 4.64
C LYS A 153 19.75 -4.09 6.03
N LYS A 154 19.27 -3.17 6.85
CA LYS A 154 19.74 -2.97 8.24
C LYS A 154 18.90 -3.75 9.25
N SER A 155 17.70 -4.16 8.92
CA SER A 155 16.80 -4.91 9.81
C SER A 155 17.25 -6.36 9.97
N LYS A 156 16.90 -6.97 11.10
CA LYS A 156 17.12 -8.41 11.34
C LYS A 156 15.95 -9.27 10.85
N LEU A 157 14.78 -8.68 10.75
CA LEU A 157 13.55 -9.34 10.32
C LEU A 157 12.58 -8.27 9.80
N VAL A 158 11.78 -8.61 8.81
CA VAL A 158 10.64 -7.81 8.34
C VAL A 158 9.34 -8.50 8.74
N ILE A 159 8.39 -7.74 9.28
CA ILE A 159 7.02 -8.25 9.53
C ILE A 159 6.07 -7.44 8.65
N SER A 160 5.31 -8.11 7.80
CA SER A 160 4.31 -7.49 6.93
C SER A 160 2.93 -8.10 7.16
N VAL A 161 1.88 -7.27 7.10
CA VAL A 161 0.52 -7.81 7.20
C VAL A 161 0.15 -8.53 5.90
N SER A 162 0.26 -7.88 4.75
CA SER A 162 -0.11 -8.44 3.44
C SER A 162 0.72 -7.88 2.27
N GLY A 163 1.73 -7.06 2.55
CA GLY A 163 2.50 -6.34 1.51
C GLY A 163 3.61 -7.19 0.90
N THR A 164 3.97 -6.87 -0.35
CA THR A 164 5.08 -7.50 -1.09
C THR A 164 6.46 -7.28 -0.44
N ILE A 165 6.55 -6.40 0.54
CA ILE A 165 7.79 -6.09 1.23
C ILE A 165 8.40 -7.33 1.92
N ALA A 166 7.58 -8.32 2.28
CA ALA A 166 8.07 -9.60 2.80
C ALA A 166 8.83 -10.39 1.72
N LEU A 167 8.39 -10.33 0.47
CA LEU A 167 9.12 -10.88 -0.68
C LEU A 167 10.37 -10.04 -0.99
N GLU A 168 10.21 -8.71 -1.04
CA GLU A 168 11.31 -7.78 -1.30
C GLU A 168 12.45 -7.96 -0.29
N SER A 169 12.13 -8.24 0.98
CA SER A 169 13.12 -8.49 2.03
C SER A 169 13.97 -9.74 1.76
N ALA A 170 13.38 -10.79 1.20
CA ALA A 170 14.12 -11.99 0.83
C ALA A 170 15.15 -11.69 -0.27
N PHE A 171 14.81 -10.86 -1.28
CA PHE A 171 15.79 -10.41 -2.29
C PHE A 171 16.90 -9.52 -1.71
N LEU A 172 16.68 -8.93 -0.54
CA LEU A 172 17.67 -8.13 0.18
C LEU A 172 18.37 -8.93 1.32
N ASN A 173 18.27 -10.27 1.27
CA ASN A 173 18.89 -11.19 2.22
C ASN A 173 18.40 -11.02 3.67
N THR A 174 17.15 -10.60 3.85
CA THR A 174 16.51 -10.42 5.16
C THR A 174 15.31 -11.35 5.28
N PRO A 175 15.21 -12.20 6.31
CA PRO A 175 14.04 -13.04 6.52
C PRO A 175 12.81 -12.22 6.87
N SER A 176 11.62 -12.81 6.68
CA SER A 176 10.38 -12.11 6.97
C SER A 176 9.28 -12.98 7.54
N ILE A 177 8.29 -12.30 8.13
CA ILE A 177 7.01 -12.87 8.55
C ILE A 177 5.91 -12.15 7.79
N THR A 178 4.98 -12.90 7.20
CA THR A 178 3.72 -12.38 6.66
C THR A 178 2.54 -12.88 7.49
N ILE A 179 1.55 -12.01 7.65
CA ILE A 179 0.32 -12.37 8.38
C ILE A 179 -0.70 -12.96 7.41
N ALA A 180 -0.90 -12.30 6.27
CA ALA A 180 -1.80 -12.80 5.23
C ALA A 180 -1.20 -14.00 4.49
N ASP A 181 -2.08 -14.81 3.91
CA ASP A 181 -1.68 -15.90 3.04
C ASP A 181 -1.30 -15.35 1.67
N ASN A 182 -0.04 -15.55 1.30
CA ASN A 182 0.53 -15.09 0.04
C ASN A 182 1.36 -16.20 -0.60
N ASP A 183 1.46 -16.21 -1.91
CA ASP A 183 2.21 -17.19 -2.70
C ASP A 183 3.71 -17.23 -2.35
N TYR A 184 4.29 -16.09 -2.00
CA TYR A 184 5.71 -16.01 -1.63
C TYR A 184 6.05 -16.70 -0.27
N THR A 185 5.06 -17.19 0.48
CA THR A 185 5.29 -18.06 1.65
C THR A 185 5.87 -19.43 1.28
N LEU A 186 5.94 -19.75 -0.02
CA LEU A 186 6.69 -20.89 -0.53
C LEU A 186 8.21 -20.74 -0.34
N ILE A 187 8.69 -19.52 -0.10
CA ILE A 187 10.12 -19.26 0.16
C ILE A 187 10.39 -19.55 1.65
N PRO A 188 11.33 -20.48 1.99
CA PRO A 188 11.55 -20.94 3.37
C PRO A 188 11.94 -19.85 4.38
N SER A 189 12.56 -18.76 3.91
CA SER A 189 12.91 -17.60 4.75
C SER A 189 11.74 -16.68 5.06
N ILE A 190 10.56 -16.90 4.45
CA ILE A 190 9.33 -16.17 4.71
C ILE A 190 8.41 -17.06 5.55
N SER A 191 8.16 -16.66 6.77
CA SER A 191 7.27 -17.40 7.69
C SER A 191 5.86 -16.84 7.60
N ARG A 192 4.84 -17.69 7.69
CA ARG A 192 3.45 -17.26 7.82
C ARG A 192 3.00 -17.32 9.28
N LEU A 193 2.33 -16.29 9.75
CA LEU A 193 1.68 -16.27 11.05
C LEU A 193 0.29 -16.91 10.93
N ASN A 194 0.09 -18.06 11.56
CA ASN A 194 -1.22 -18.75 11.55
C ASN A 194 -2.10 -18.33 12.74
N SER A 195 -1.51 -18.02 13.88
CA SER A 195 -2.23 -17.61 15.09
C SER A 195 -1.49 -16.49 15.82
N LYS A 196 -2.25 -15.56 16.41
CA LYS A 196 -1.65 -14.46 17.20
C LYS A 196 -0.70 -14.99 18.29
N ASN A 197 -1.10 -16.04 18.99
CA ASN A 197 -0.33 -16.58 20.13
C ASN A 197 1.04 -17.15 19.74
N GLU A 198 1.27 -17.44 18.46
CA GLU A 198 2.54 -17.98 17.96
C GLU A 198 3.55 -16.89 17.62
N LEU A 199 3.16 -15.62 17.60
CA LEU A 199 3.99 -14.54 17.04
C LEU A 199 5.36 -14.41 17.73
N GLN A 200 5.43 -14.52 19.04
CA GLN A 200 6.69 -14.42 19.77
C GLN A 200 7.67 -15.52 19.35
N GLY A 201 7.26 -16.77 19.42
CA GLY A 201 8.09 -17.91 19.00
C GLY A 201 8.41 -17.87 17.50
N LEU A 202 7.47 -17.39 16.68
CA LEU A 202 7.70 -17.22 15.25
C LEU A 202 8.76 -16.14 14.96
N ILE A 203 8.78 -15.04 15.71
CA ILE A 203 9.83 -14.02 15.63
C ILE A 203 11.18 -14.63 15.99
N GLU A 204 11.30 -15.31 17.13
CA GLU A 204 12.53 -15.95 17.58
C GLU A 204 13.07 -16.94 16.54
N ASN A 205 12.23 -17.83 16.04
CA ASN A 205 12.58 -18.81 15.00
C ASN A 205 12.94 -18.14 13.67
N SER A 206 12.29 -17.04 13.29
CA SER A 206 12.52 -16.35 12.02
C SER A 206 13.81 -15.54 12.04
N LEU A 207 14.25 -15.05 13.18
CA LEU A 207 15.54 -14.36 13.36
C LEU A 207 16.75 -15.26 13.07
N GLU A 208 16.60 -16.58 13.25
CA GLU A 208 17.63 -17.58 12.95
C GLU A 208 17.64 -18.03 11.48
N LYS A 209 16.62 -17.68 10.72
CA LYS A 209 16.53 -18.09 9.31
C LYS A 209 17.53 -17.33 8.44
N LYS A 210 18.03 -18.04 7.43
CA LYS A 210 18.85 -17.47 6.36
C LYS A 210 18.08 -17.51 5.06
N VAL A 211 18.33 -16.54 4.21
CA VAL A 211 17.78 -16.52 2.87
C VAL A 211 18.69 -17.34 1.94
N GLU A 212 18.11 -18.37 1.33
CA GLU A 212 18.81 -19.23 0.38
C GLU A 212 18.54 -18.76 -1.06
N PRO A 213 19.54 -18.27 -1.82
CA PRO A 213 19.35 -17.79 -3.20
C PRO A 213 18.69 -18.84 -4.13
N SER A 214 19.01 -20.13 -3.92
CA SER A 214 18.39 -21.22 -4.69
C SER A 214 16.88 -21.32 -4.50
N SER A 215 16.37 -21.01 -3.31
CA SER A 215 14.95 -20.99 -3.02
C SER A 215 14.25 -19.82 -3.69
N LEU A 216 14.91 -18.66 -3.78
CA LEU A 216 14.42 -17.52 -4.55
C LEU A 216 14.37 -17.82 -6.04
N GLY A 217 15.42 -18.47 -6.59
CA GLY A 217 15.43 -18.90 -7.99
C GLY A 217 14.27 -19.82 -8.32
N LYS A 218 14.02 -20.85 -7.51
CA LYS A 218 12.89 -21.76 -7.71
C LYS A 218 11.53 -21.04 -7.65
N TYR A 219 11.38 -20.07 -6.75
CA TYR A 219 10.14 -19.28 -6.70
C TYR A 219 9.95 -18.43 -7.97
N LEU A 220 11.03 -17.81 -8.48
CA LEU A 220 10.98 -17.05 -9.73
C LEU A 220 10.64 -17.92 -10.94
N ASP A 221 11.22 -19.12 -11.03
CA ASP A 221 10.92 -20.09 -12.08
C ASP A 221 9.42 -20.43 -12.09
N ILE A 222 8.85 -20.71 -10.91
CA ILE A 222 7.39 -20.98 -10.76
C ILE A 222 6.55 -19.76 -11.20
N LEU A 223 6.97 -18.55 -10.82
CA LEU A 223 6.27 -17.35 -11.25
C LEU A 223 6.33 -17.16 -12.76
N GLU A 224 7.50 -17.33 -13.38
CA GLU A 224 7.68 -17.16 -14.84
C GLU A 224 6.83 -18.15 -15.61
N GLU A 225 6.79 -19.42 -15.21
CA GLU A 225 5.96 -20.44 -15.82
C GLU A 225 4.45 -20.15 -15.73
N ASN A 226 4.01 -19.49 -14.64
CA ASN A 226 2.59 -19.27 -14.34
C ASN A 226 2.10 -17.84 -14.57
N SER A 227 2.96 -16.93 -15.01
CA SER A 227 2.63 -15.53 -15.24
C SER A 227 2.85 -15.09 -16.71
N PHE A 228 2.45 -13.89 -17.02
CA PHE A 228 2.78 -13.18 -18.26
C PHE A 228 2.97 -11.69 -17.96
N ILE A 229 3.71 -11.02 -18.83
CA ILE A 229 4.03 -9.60 -18.64
C ILE A 229 2.78 -8.76 -19.01
N PHE A 230 2.33 -7.96 -18.04
CA PHE A 230 1.31 -6.94 -18.23
C PHE A 230 1.68 -5.68 -17.44
N ASP A 231 1.85 -4.56 -18.12
CA ASP A 231 2.13 -3.29 -17.46
C ASP A 231 0.84 -2.70 -16.88
N TYR A 232 0.51 -3.17 -15.67
CA TYR A 232 -0.66 -2.71 -14.93
C TYR A 232 -0.55 -1.22 -14.57
N LEU A 233 0.65 -0.71 -14.30
CA LEU A 233 0.85 0.68 -13.91
C LEU A 233 0.60 1.62 -15.09
N GLU A 234 1.15 1.33 -16.26
CA GLU A 234 0.87 2.08 -17.48
C GLU A 234 -0.61 2.06 -17.82
N PHE A 235 -1.25 0.89 -17.74
CA PHE A 235 -2.69 0.75 -17.93
C PHE A 235 -3.48 1.64 -16.97
N GLN A 236 -3.17 1.60 -15.68
CA GLN A 236 -3.86 2.38 -14.66
C GLN A 236 -3.68 3.88 -14.88
N VAL A 237 -2.46 4.34 -15.18
CA VAL A 237 -2.17 5.75 -15.50
C VAL A 237 -2.95 6.20 -16.73
N SER A 238 -2.96 5.40 -17.78
CA SER A 238 -3.72 5.66 -19.02
C SER A 238 -5.21 5.79 -18.74
N TYR A 239 -5.77 4.85 -17.97
CA TYR A 239 -7.17 4.83 -17.57
C TYR A 239 -7.57 6.07 -16.76
N PHE A 240 -6.80 6.43 -15.73
CA PHE A 240 -7.07 7.63 -14.92
C PHE A 240 -6.90 8.93 -15.71
N ASN A 241 -5.94 8.98 -16.63
CA ASN A 241 -5.76 10.15 -17.48
C ASN A 241 -6.89 10.32 -18.49
N HIS A 242 -7.40 9.21 -19.02
CA HIS A 242 -8.44 9.23 -20.05
C HIS A 242 -9.81 9.59 -19.49
N PHE A 243 -10.20 8.99 -18.35
CA PHE A 243 -11.56 9.13 -17.82
C PHE A 243 -11.68 10.09 -16.65
N TYR A 244 -10.67 10.19 -15.78
CA TYR A 244 -10.82 10.77 -14.44
C TYR A 244 -9.91 11.97 -14.15
N PHE A 245 -9.52 12.72 -15.18
CA PHE A 245 -8.67 13.91 -15.01
C PHE A 245 -7.42 13.62 -14.14
N SER A 246 -6.75 12.51 -14.43
CA SER A 246 -5.60 12.00 -13.64
C SER A 246 -5.96 11.67 -12.17
N GLY A 247 -7.21 11.25 -11.92
CA GLY A 247 -7.72 10.91 -10.60
C GLY A 247 -8.21 12.10 -9.76
N ASN A 248 -8.26 13.32 -10.33
CA ASN A 248 -8.78 14.49 -9.62
C ASN A 248 -10.30 14.50 -9.50
N LEU A 249 -10.99 13.81 -10.38
CA LEU A 249 -12.44 13.63 -10.33
C LEU A 249 -12.76 12.19 -10.73
N VAL A 250 -13.44 11.46 -9.86
CA VAL A 250 -13.87 10.07 -10.11
C VAL A 250 -15.37 9.94 -10.33
N ASP A 251 -16.10 11.03 -10.17
CA ASP A 251 -17.53 11.13 -10.43
C ASP A 251 -17.78 11.62 -11.87
N VAL A 252 -17.50 10.75 -12.82
CA VAL A 252 -17.62 11.02 -14.26
C VAL A 252 -18.46 9.93 -14.90
N GLU A 253 -19.48 10.33 -15.63
CA GLU A 253 -20.25 9.41 -16.48
C GLU A 253 -19.40 9.07 -17.72
N ILE A 254 -19.12 7.78 -17.90
CA ILE A 254 -18.36 7.29 -19.06
C ILE A 254 -19.36 6.79 -20.10
N SER A 255 -19.47 7.51 -21.21
CA SER A 255 -20.32 7.08 -22.33
C SER A 255 -19.75 5.82 -23.00
N GLU A 256 -20.62 5.03 -23.63
CA GLU A 256 -20.21 3.84 -24.38
C GLU A 256 -19.21 4.17 -25.50
N SER A 257 -19.40 5.30 -26.19
CA SER A 257 -18.50 5.74 -27.25
C SER A 257 -17.09 6.07 -26.70
N HIS A 258 -17.03 6.74 -25.55
CA HIS A 258 -15.77 7.10 -24.90
C HIS A 258 -15.02 5.85 -24.39
N MET A 259 -15.76 4.87 -23.86
CA MET A 259 -15.18 3.58 -23.47
C MET A 259 -14.66 2.82 -24.70
N LYS A 260 -15.41 2.76 -25.79
CA LYS A 260 -14.97 2.12 -27.05
C LYS A 260 -13.69 2.75 -27.59
N GLU A 261 -13.60 4.07 -27.58
CA GLU A 261 -12.39 4.79 -28.00
C GLU A 261 -11.16 4.38 -27.18
N PHE A 262 -11.30 4.31 -25.85
CA PHE A 262 -10.22 3.86 -24.98
C PHE A 262 -9.79 2.43 -25.26
N LEU A 263 -10.75 1.50 -25.40
CA LEU A 263 -10.47 0.09 -25.67
C LEU A 263 -9.75 -0.13 -27.02
N ILE A 264 -10.14 0.64 -28.06
CA ILE A 264 -9.52 0.55 -29.38
C ILE A 264 -8.06 1.03 -29.33
N LYS A 265 -7.78 2.10 -28.59
CA LYS A 265 -6.46 2.71 -28.49
C LYS A 265 -5.52 1.98 -27.51
N ASN A 266 -6.04 1.21 -26.56
CA ASN A 266 -5.25 0.60 -25.52
C ASN A 266 -4.68 -0.77 -25.95
N GLN A 267 -3.40 -0.77 -26.35
CA GLN A 267 -2.72 -2.00 -26.80
C GLN A 267 -2.50 -2.99 -25.64
N ASN A 268 -2.29 -2.51 -24.41
CA ASN A 268 -2.10 -3.36 -23.23
C ASN A 268 -3.33 -4.25 -22.98
N LEU A 269 -4.55 -3.72 -23.11
CA LEU A 269 -5.77 -4.52 -22.99
C LEU A 269 -5.92 -5.58 -24.07
N LYS A 270 -5.51 -5.27 -25.30
CA LYS A 270 -5.51 -6.26 -26.39
C LYS A 270 -4.54 -7.40 -26.10
N ASN A 271 -3.34 -7.08 -25.65
CA ASN A 271 -2.34 -8.07 -25.27
C ASN A 271 -2.85 -8.95 -24.12
N LEU A 272 -3.43 -8.34 -23.07
CA LEU A 272 -4.06 -9.04 -21.96
C LEU A 272 -5.11 -10.05 -22.44
N ALA A 273 -6.05 -9.59 -23.28
CA ALA A 273 -7.10 -10.44 -23.83
C ALA A 273 -6.54 -11.62 -24.66
N GLN A 274 -5.48 -11.39 -25.43
CA GLN A 274 -4.80 -12.43 -26.21
C GLN A 274 -4.12 -13.48 -25.30
N GLU A 275 -3.46 -13.05 -24.23
CA GLU A 275 -2.81 -13.98 -23.29
C GLU A 275 -3.84 -14.84 -22.54
N PHE A 276 -4.94 -14.26 -22.10
CA PHE A 276 -6.04 -15.04 -21.52
C PHE A 276 -6.60 -16.06 -22.52
N LYS A 277 -6.86 -15.65 -23.76
CA LYS A 277 -7.36 -16.55 -24.80
C LYS A 277 -6.41 -17.72 -25.07
N LYS A 278 -5.09 -17.47 -25.14
CA LYS A 278 -4.09 -18.54 -25.32
C LYS A 278 -4.14 -19.57 -24.18
N ARG A 279 -4.29 -19.10 -22.93
CA ARG A 279 -4.32 -19.99 -21.76
C ARG A 279 -5.63 -20.77 -21.63
N MET A 280 -6.78 -20.16 -21.99
CA MET A 280 -8.07 -20.84 -22.00
C MET A 280 -8.16 -21.97 -23.05
N ILE A 281 -7.35 -21.92 -24.11
CA ILE A 281 -7.32 -22.95 -25.16
C ILE A 281 -6.37 -24.10 -24.77
N LYS A 282 -5.43 -23.88 -23.86
CA LYS A 282 -4.47 -24.91 -23.40
C LYS A 282 -5.01 -25.82 -22.30
N ASN A 283 -6.10 -25.43 -21.64
CA ASN A 283 -6.84 -26.22 -20.66
C ASN A 283 -8.11 -26.82 -21.30
#